data_4c72fcd4d2247a86ed2bb916a287bd4f
#
_entry.id   4c72fcd4d2247a86ed2bb916a287bd4f
#
_cell.length_a   1.000
_cell.length_b   1.000
_cell.length_c   1.000
_cell.angle_alpha   90.00
_cell.angle_beta   90.00
_cell.angle_gamma   90.00
#
_symmetry.space_group_name_H-M   'P 1'
#
loop_
_entity.id
_entity.type
_entity.pdbx_description
1 polymer ?
#
loop_
_entity_poly.entity_id
_entity_poly.type
_entity_poly.pdbx_seq_one_letter_code
_entity_poly.pdbx_strand_id
1 'polypeptide(L)'
;MGGHDVDVRAVTDPAAAPGSGVAHAETLVAFAEAIVGDDEAALARARSEVLDKLGPEALVDAASVASNFERMVRIADSTGIPLDGPMEMMSEDLRGELGIDRFAAAANTPEPGLAKRALGRVLRPTASAAMRFLGPRLTRAKREP
;
A
#
# COMPACT_ATOMS: atom_id res chain seq x y z
N MET A 1 14.45 -5.08 -14.71
CA MET A 1 13.67 -5.27 -13.48
C MET A 1 12.59 -6.30 -13.82
N GLY A 2 12.70 -7.51 -13.26
CA GLY A 2 11.64 -8.51 -13.37
C GLY A 2 10.44 -7.98 -12.61
N GLY A 3 9.29 -7.86 -13.27
CA GLY A 3 8.02 -7.60 -12.60
C GLY A 3 7.70 -8.82 -11.75
N HIS A 4 7.69 -8.66 -10.43
CA HIS A 4 7.12 -9.66 -9.54
C HIS A 4 5.61 -9.47 -9.60
N ASP A 5 4.88 -10.55 -9.87
CA ASP A 5 3.44 -10.56 -9.74
C ASP A 5 3.12 -10.69 -8.24
N VAL A 6 2.67 -9.59 -7.64
CA VAL A 6 2.37 -9.51 -6.20
C VAL A 6 0.87 -9.39 -6.03
N ASP A 7 0.29 -10.28 -5.23
CA ASP A 7 -1.10 -10.17 -4.81
C ASP A 7 -1.25 -9.12 -3.71
N VAL A 8 -1.75 -7.94 -4.10
CA VAL A 8 -1.91 -6.80 -3.19
C VAL A 8 -3.01 -6.99 -2.14
N ARG A 9 -3.86 -8.01 -2.27
CA ARG A 9 -4.89 -8.33 -1.27
C ARG A 9 -4.29 -8.67 0.09
N ALA A 10 -3.05 -9.17 0.11
CA ALA A 10 -2.31 -9.42 1.35
C ALA A 10 -2.15 -8.19 2.24
N VAL A 11 -2.35 -6.97 1.71
CA VAL A 11 -2.29 -5.72 2.49
C VAL A 11 -3.50 -5.58 3.42
N THR A 12 -4.68 -6.08 3.03
CA THR A 12 -5.92 -5.94 3.80
C THR A 12 -6.52 -7.27 4.24
N ASP A 13 -5.98 -8.38 3.75
CA ASP A 13 -6.39 -9.74 4.11
C ASP A 13 -5.15 -10.59 4.41
N PRO A 14 -4.81 -10.80 5.69
CA PRO A 14 -3.66 -11.62 6.09
C PRO A 14 -3.72 -13.05 5.52
N ALA A 15 -4.90 -13.58 5.25
CA ALA A 15 -5.06 -14.91 4.66
C ALA A 15 -4.54 -14.98 3.21
N ALA A 16 -4.40 -13.86 2.52
CA ALA A 16 -3.81 -13.79 1.19
C ALA A 16 -2.27 -13.72 1.20
N ALA A 17 -1.65 -13.49 2.35
CA ALA A 17 -0.20 -13.33 2.48
C ALA A 17 0.63 -14.52 1.96
N PRO A 18 0.25 -15.81 2.21
CA PRO A 18 1.01 -16.96 1.71
C PRO A 18 1.12 -17.03 0.20
N GLY A 19 0.10 -16.56 -0.52
CA GLY A 19 0.02 -16.56 -1.98
C GLY A 19 0.46 -15.26 -2.65
N SER A 20 0.90 -14.27 -1.89
CA SER A 20 1.15 -12.91 -2.38
C SER A 20 2.34 -12.76 -3.33
N GLY A 21 3.22 -13.75 -3.45
CA GLY A 21 4.46 -13.66 -4.22
C GLY A 21 5.59 -12.92 -3.49
N VAL A 22 5.37 -12.48 -2.25
CA VAL A 22 6.38 -11.85 -1.39
C VAL A 22 6.97 -12.88 -0.43
N ALA A 23 8.29 -12.98 -0.40
CA ALA A 23 8.96 -13.86 0.55
C ALA A 23 8.64 -13.45 2.00
N HIS A 24 8.31 -14.43 2.84
CA HIS A 24 7.98 -14.22 4.25
C HIS A 24 6.82 -13.23 4.51
N ALA A 25 5.90 -13.07 3.55
CA ALA A 25 4.79 -12.12 3.65
C ALA A 25 3.96 -12.29 4.92
N GLU A 26 3.64 -13.54 5.32
CA GLU A 26 2.88 -13.81 6.56
C GLU A 26 3.56 -13.23 7.79
N THR A 27 4.87 -13.45 7.92
CA THR A 27 5.66 -12.96 9.05
C THR A 27 5.73 -11.43 9.06
N LEU A 28 5.91 -10.81 7.89
CA LEU A 28 6.00 -9.36 7.75
C LEU A 28 4.65 -8.68 7.97
N VAL A 29 3.55 -9.25 7.48
CA VAL A 29 2.19 -8.75 7.71
C VAL A 29 1.83 -8.84 9.20
N ALA A 30 2.06 -10.00 9.82
CA ALA A 30 1.80 -10.17 11.26
C ALA A 30 2.63 -9.19 12.13
N PHE A 31 3.86 -8.90 11.72
CA PHE A 31 4.69 -7.92 12.42
C PHE A 31 4.17 -6.50 12.22
N ALA A 32 3.76 -6.12 11.02
CA ALA A 32 3.20 -4.80 10.74
C ALA A 32 1.88 -4.58 11.51
N GLU A 33 1.00 -5.56 11.56
CA GLU A 33 -0.24 -5.51 12.34
C GLU A 33 0.04 -5.40 13.85
N ALA A 34 1.04 -6.13 14.35
CA ALA A 34 1.40 -6.07 15.76
C ALA A 34 2.01 -4.73 16.17
N ILE A 35 2.73 -4.03 15.26
CA ILE A 35 3.27 -2.68 15.52
C ILE A 35 2.15 -1.67 15.75
N VAL A 36 1.07 -1.75 14.97
CA VAL A 36 -0.04 -0.78 15.06
C VAL A 36 -1.12 -1.20 16.06
N GLY A 37 -1.04 -2.41 16.57
CA GLY A 37 -1.96 -2.94 17.55
C GLY A 37 -1.57 -2.58 18.99
N ASP A 38 -2.45 -2.91 19.95
CA ASP A 38 -2.27 -2.61 21.37
C ASP A 38 -1.80 -3.84 22.21
N ASP A 39 -1.55 -4.99 21.56
CA ASP A 39 -1.11 -6.22 22.24
C ASP A 39 0.42 -6.34 22.25
N GLU A 40 1.02 -5.94 23.40
CA GLU A 40 2.48 -6.05 23.60
C GLU A 40 3.00 -7.49 23.49
N ALA A 41 2.21 -8.49 23.88
CA ALA A 41 2.61 -9.88 23.79
C ALA A 41 2.61 -10.36 22.32
N ALA A 42 1.65 -9.91 21.50
CA ALA A 42 1.64 -10.15 20.05
C ALA A 42 2.85 -9.49 19.39
N LEU A 43 3.17 -8.24 19.76
CA LEU A 43 4.33 -7.54 19.22
C LEU A 43 5.65 -8.25 19.60
N ALA A 44 5.77 -8.71 20.84
CA ALA A 44 6.97 -9.45 21.28
C ALA A 44 7.15 -10.75 20.48
N ARG A 45 6.07 -11.50 20.26
CA ARG A 45 6.10 -12.74 19.45
C ARG A 45 6.47 -12.45 17.99
N ALA A 46 5.82 -11.47 17.37
CA ALA A 46 6.06 -11.11 15.97
C ALA A 46 7.50 -10.62 15.76
N ARG A 47 8.03 -9.84 16.70
CA ARG A 47 9.42 -9.39 16.69
C ARG A 47 10.41 -10.57 16.74
N SER A 48 10.18 -11.53 17.63
CA SER A 48 11.01 -12.73 17.72
C SER A 48 10.95 -13.53 16.42
N GLU A 49 9.78 -13.66 15.85
CA GLU A 49 9.58 -14.42 14.60
C GLU A 49 10.33 -13.80 13.41
N VAL A 50 10.28 -12.46 13.27
CA VAL A 50 11.06 -11.75 12.24
C VAL A 50 12.55 -11.94 12.48
N LEU A 51 13.00 -11.79 13.74
CA LEU A 51 14.41 -11.95 14.10
C LEU A 51 14.92 -13.37 13.78
N ASP A 52 14.14 -14.38 14.11
CA ASP A 52 14.51 -15.79 13.94
C ASP A 52 14.52 -16.21 12.45
N LYS A 53 13.55 -15.72 11.66
CA LYS A 53 13.39 -16.13 10.26
C LYS A 53 14.18 -15.27 9.27
N LEU A 54 14.36 -14.00 9.55
CA LEU A 54 14.89 -12.99 8.62
C LEU A 54 16.17 -12.31 9.11
N GLY A 55 16.43 -12.39 10.41
CA GLY A 55 17.63 -11.80 11.03
C GLY A 55 17.45 -10.35 11.51
N PRO A 56 18.45 -9.80 12.20
CA PRO A 56 18.35 -8.50 12.86
C PRO A 56 18.27 -7.32 11.88
N GLU A 57 18.91 -7.40 10.73
CA GLU A 57 18.88 -6.34 9.72
C GLU A 57 17.47 -6.18 9.16
N ALA A 58 16.82 -7.29 8.78
CA ALA A 58 15.46 -7.29 8.27
C ALA A 58 14.44 -6.82 9.33
N LEU A 59 14.68 -7.12 10.62
CA LEU A 59 13.85 -6.60 11.69
C LEU A 59 13.90 -5.07 11.76
N VAL A 60 15.09 -4.48 11.66
CA VAL A 60 15.28 -3.03 11.68
C VAL A 60 14.62 -2.39 10.45
N ASP A 61 14.82 -2.97 9.28
CA ASP A 61 14.23 -2.47 8.04
C ASP A 61 12.69 -2.53 8.09
N ALA A 62 12.11 -3.66 8.48
CA ALA A 62 10.67 -3.82 8.59
C ALA A 62 10.07 -2.85 9.61
N ALA A 63 10.70 -2.69 10.79
CA ALA A 63 10.26 -1.74 11.80
C ALA A 63 10.34 -0.29 11.30
N SER A 64 11.40 0.07 10.58
CA SER A 64 11.60 1.41 10.03
C SER A 64 10.53 1.74 8.98
N VAL A 65 10.23 0.80 8.09
CA VAL A 65 9.20 0.97 7.07
C VAL A 65 7.82 1.13 7.72
N ALA A 66 7.44 0.20 8.60
CA ALA A 66 6.13 0.24 9.25
C ALA A 66 5.93 1.53 10.07
N SER A 67 6.93 1.93 10.88
CA SER A 67 6.86 3.15 11.69
C SER A 67 6.80 4.42 10.84
N ASN A 68 7.49 4.47 9.70
CA ASN A 68 7.43 5.62 8.82
C ASN A 68 6.06 5.76 8.16
N PHE A 69 5.45 4.67 7.71
CA PHE A 69 4.11 4.69 7.16
C PHE A 69 3.06 5.05 8.22
N GLU A 70 3.14 4.47 9.42
CA GLU A 70 2.24 4.81 10.52
C GLU A 70 2.30 6.31 10.87
N ARG A 71 3.49 6.89 10.92
CA ARG A 71 3.64 8.33 11.12
C ARG A 71 2.94 9.14 10.01
N MET A 72 3.07 8.74 8.76
CA MET A 72 2.43 9.42 7.63
C MET A 72 0.90 9.32 7.70
N VAL A 73 0.38 8.13 8.00
CA VAL A 73 -1.06 7.89 8.16
C VAL A 73 -1.62 8.76 9.28
N ARG A 74 -0.97 8.79 10.46
CA ARG A 74 -1.43 9.62 11.58
C ARG A 74 -1.44 11.11 11.27
N ILE A 75 -0.47 11.61 10.50
CA ILE A 75 -0.47 13.00 10.04
C ILE A 75 -1.65 13.24 9.10
N ALA A 76 -1.88 12.37 8.14
CA ALA A 76 -2.97 12.50 7.18
C ALA A 76 -4.34 12.48 7.87
N ASP A 77 -4.55 11.51 8.77
CA ASP A 77 -5.82 11.37 9.52
C ASP A 77 -6.08 12.56 10.45
N SER A 78 -5.05 13.01 11.18
CA SER A 78 -5.20 14.14 12.11
C SER A 78 -5.47 15.49 11.43
N THR A 79 -5.05 15.63 10.19
CA THR A 79 -5.26 16.84 9.40
C THR A 79 -6.44 16.73 8.42
N GLY A 80 -7.01 15.54 8.26
CA GLY A 80 -8.13 15.28 7.34
C GLY A 80 -7.76 15.50 5.87
N ILE A 81 -6.51 15.22 5.48
CA ILE A 81 -6.06 15.38 4.10
C ILE A 81 -6.87 14.48 3.16
N PRO A 82 -7.58 15.03 2.16
CA PRO A 82 -8.28 14.23 1.16
C PRO A 82 -7.29 13.65 0.14
N LEU A 83 -7.71 12.62 -0.60
CA LEU A 83 -6.98 12.18 -1.78
C LEU A 83 -6.99 13.25 -2.86
N ASP A 84 -5.84 13.45 -3.51
CA ASP A 84 -5.74 14.29 -4.71
C ASP A 84 -6.61 13.73 -5.84
N GLY A 85 -7.29 14.60 -6.58
CA GLY A 85 -8.20 14.20 -7.65
C GLY A 85 -7.61 13.21 -8.68
N PRO A 86 -6.36 13.36 -9.15
CA PRO A 86 -5.71 12.38 -10.00
C PRO A 86 -5.50 11.02 -9.32
N MET A 87 -5.07 11.02 -8.05
CA MET A 87 -4.88 9.78 -7.27
C MET A 87 -6.20 9.10 -6.95
N GLU A 88 -7.24 9.85 -6.64
CA GLU A 88 -8.60 9.36 -6.44
C GLU A 88 -9.08 8.55 -7.66
N MET A 89 -8.92 9.12 -8.87
CA MET A 89 -9.31 8.47 -10.12
C MET A 89 -8.46 7.22 -10.46
N MET A 90 -7.15 7.29 -10.22
CA MET A 90 -6.23 6.20 -10.57
C MET A 90 -6.32 5.02 -9.61
N SER A 91 -6.65 5.26 -8.34
CA SER A 91 -6.70 4.25 -7.29
C SER A 91 -8.08 3.64 -7.06
N GLU A 92 -9.14 4.11 -7.75
CA GLU A 92 -10.52 3.68 -7.49
C GLU A 92 -10.70 2.16 -7.57
N ASP A 93 -10.14 1.50 -8.60
CA ASP A 93 -10.26 0.05 -8.75
C ASP A 93 -9.52 -0.69 -7.63
N LEU A 94 -8.30 -0.24 -7.31
CA LEU A 94 -7.49 -0.82 -6.25
C LEU A 94 -8.14 -0.62 -4.87
N ARG A 95 -8.67 0.57 -4.59
CA ARG A 95 -9.40 0.85 -3.33
C ARG A 95 -10.64 -0.02 -3.19
N GLY A 96 -11.37 -0.22 -4.30
CA GLY A 96 -12.53 -1.11 -4.33
C GLY A 96 -12.14 -2.56 -4.08
N GLU A 97 -11.07 -3.06 -4.70
CA GLU A 97 -10.55 -4.41 -4.50
C GLU A 97 -10.07 -4.64 -3.06
N LEU A 98 -9.35 -3.68 -2.50
CA LEU A 98 -8.83 -3.73 -1.14
C LEU A 98 -9.86 -3.36 -0.07
N GLY A 99 -11.03 -2.83 -0.45
CA GLY A 99 -12.07 -2.39 0.46
C GLY A 99 -11.66 -1.20 1.34
N ILE A 100 -10.71 -0.38 0.89
CA ILE A 100 -10.14 0.76 1.65
C ILE A 100 -11.22 1.81 1.96
N ASP A 101 -12.21 1.97 1.11
CA ASP A 101 -13.31 2.94 1.31
C ASP A 101 -14.24 2.61 2.50
N ARG A 102 -14.03 1.45 3.16
CA ARG A 102 -14.75 1.07 4.38
C ARG A 102 -14.17 1.70 5.66
N PHE A 103 -12.95 2.22 5.61
CA PHE A 103 -12.31 2.86 6.75
C PHE A 103 -12.84 4.28 6.97
N ALA A 104 -12.87 4.72 8.23
CA ALA A 104 -13.39 6.03 8.62
C ALA A 104 -12.68 7.21 7.90
N ALA A 105 -11.39 7.08 7.64
CA ALA A 105 -10.60 8.08 6.92
C ALA A 105 -11.08 8.31 5.47
N ALA A 106 -11.83 7.39 4.87
CA ALA A 106 -12.41 7.59 3.53
C ALA A 106 -13.37 8.79 3.50
N ALA A 107 -14.00 9.15 4.63
CA ALA A 107 -14.87 10.32 4.74
C ALA A 107 -14.15 11.66 4.49
N ASN A 108 -12.82 11.70 4.61
CA ASN A 108 -12.01 12.88 4.34
C ASN A 108 -11.92 13.20 2.84
N THR A 109 -12.19 12.23 1.96
CA THR A 109 -12.20 12.41 0.51
C THR A 109 -13.63 12.52 0.02
N PRO A 110 -14.08 13.68 -0.47
CA PRO A 110 -15.43 13.86 -1.01
C PRO A 110 -15.67 12.90 -2.18
N GLU A 111 -16.88 12.34 -2.26
CA GLU A 111 -17.24 11.50 -3.39
C GLU A 111 -17.14 12.28 -4.72
N PRO A 112 -16.51 11.71 -5.75
CA PRO A 112 -16.43 12.36 -7.05
C PRO A 112 -17.82 12.51 -7.64
N GLY A 113 -18.16 13.72 -8.08
CA GLY A 113 -19.43 13.99 -8.76
C GLY A 113 -19.60 13.10 -10.02
N LEU A 114 -20.85 12.86 -10.41
CA LEU A 114 -21.21 11.99 -11.54
C LEU A 114 -20.41 12.29 -12.83
N ALA A 115 -20.16 13.57 -13.10
CA ALA A 115 -19.37 14.01 -14.26
C ALA A 115 -17.90 13.54 -14.18
N LYS A 116 -17.26 13.62 -13.00
CA LYS A 116 -15.90 13.12 -12.77
C LYS A 116 -15.84 11.59 -12.89
N ARG A 117 -16.85 10.88 -12.36
CA ARG A 117 -16.95 9.41 -12.50
C ARG A 117 -17.06 8.98 -13.96
N ALA A 118 -17.89 9.67 -14.77
CA ALA A 118 -18.03 9.39 -16.19
C ALA A 118 -16.72 9.66 -16.95
N LEU A 119 -16.10 10.80 -16.69
CA LEU A 119 -14.82 11.18 -17.33
C LEU A 119 -13.69 10.21 -16.95
N GLY A 120 -13.60 9.83 -15.68
CA GLY A 120 -12.63 8.85 -15.19
C GLY A 120 -12.76 7.52 -15.91
N ARG A 121 -13.97 7.02 -16.10
CA ARG A 121 -14.24 5.74 -16.76
C ARG A 121 -13.80 5.74 -18.24
N VAL A 122 -13.87 6.88 -18.91
CA VAL A 122 -13.44 7.05 -20.33
C VAL A 122 -11.93 7.22 -20.43
N LEU A 123 -11.29 7.94 -19.50
CA LEU A 123 -9.86 8.25 -19.55
C LEU A 123 -8.96 7.14 -18.96
N ARG A 124 -9.49 6.26 -18.14
CA ARG A 124 -8.74 5.17 -17.48
C ARG A 124 -7.95 4.27 -18.44
N PRO A 125 -8.54 3.72 -19.51
CA PRO A 125 -7.81 2.82 -20.40
C PRO A 125 -6.65 3.52 -21.09
N THR A 126 -6.75 4.83 -21.35
CA THR A 126 -5.68 5.61 -21.97
C THR A 126 -4.57 5.96 -20.98
N ALA A 127 -4.89 6.27 -19.74
CA ALA A 127 -3.92 6.58 -18.70
C ALA A 127 -3.09 5.34 -18.28
N SER A 128 -3.74 4.19 -18.11
CA SER A 128 -3.04 2.94 -17.78
C SER A 128 -2.16 2.44 -18.94
N ALA A 129 -2.59 2.60 -20.18
CA ALA A 129 -1.77 2.31 -21.35
C ALA A 129 -0.57 3.27 -21.46
N ALA A 130 -0.79 4.57 -21.23
CA ALA A 130 0.27 5.58 -21.23
C ALA A 130 1.33 5.31 -20.15
N MET A 131 0.93 4.93 -18.94
CA MET A 131 1.85 4.56 -17.86
C MET A 131 2.65 3.29 -18.19
N ARG A 132 2.05 2.27 -18.80
CA ARG A 132 2.76 1.07 -19.25
C ARG A 132 3.81 1.37 -20.32
N PHE A 133 3.55 2.30 -21.23
CA PHE A 133 4.45 2.62 -22.35
C PHE A 133 5.48 3.71 -21.99
N LEU A 134 5.13 4.69 -21.15
CA LEU A 134 6.00 5.82 -20.79
C LEU A 134 6.82 5.58 -19.52
N GLY A 135 6.32 4.80 -18.57
CA GLY A 135 7.00 4.50 -17.32
C GLY A 135 8.44 4.00 -17.49
N PRO A 136 8.70 2.99 -18.35
CA PRO A 136 10.08 2.50 -18.58
C PRO A 136 11.00 3.52 -19.25
N ARG A 137 10.46 4.46 -20.05
CA ARG A 137 11.25 5.48 -20.74
C ARG A 137 11.65 6.63 -19.85
N LEU A 138 10.78 7.06 -18.93
CA LEU A 138 11.08 8.14 -17.97
C LEU A 138 12.13 7.72 -16.92
N THR A 139 12.13 6.46 -16.52
CA THR A 139 13.14 5.94 -15.60
C THR A 139 14.51 5.75 -16.26
N ARG A 140 14.56 5.57 -17.58
CA ARG A 140 15.81 5.43 -18.34
C ARG A 140 16.50 6.77 -18.58
N ALA A 141 15.75 7.84 -18.87
CA ALA A 141 16.27 9.20 -19.09
C ALA A 141 16.92 9.82 -17.84
N LYS A 142 16.60 9.32 -16.64
CA LYS A 142 17.17 9.83 -15.37
C LYS A 142 18.45 9.12 -14.94
N ARG A 143 18.97 8.15 -15.71
CA ARG A 143 20.16 7.34 -15.40
C ARG A 143 21.37 7.62 -16.29
N GLU A 144 21.31 8.59 -17.19
CA GLU A 144 22.50 9.04 -17.90
C GLU A 144 23.12 10.22 -17.14
N PRO A 145 24.43 10.12 -16.82
CA PRO A 145 25.17 11.11 -16.05
C PRO A 145 25.37 12.43 -16.80
#